data_20f6e032574a1f37865db666e5cef65b
#
_entry.id   20f6e032574a1f37865db666e5cef65b
#
_cell.length_a   1.000
_cell.length_b   1.000
_cell.length_c   1.000
_cell.angle_alpha   90.00
_cell.angle_beta   90.00
_cell.angle_gamma   90.00
#
_symmetry.space_group_name_H-M   'P 1'
#
loop_
_entity.id
_entity.type
_entity.pdbx_description
1 polymer ?
#
loop_
_entity_poly.entity_id
_entity_poly.type
_entity_poly.pdbx_seq_one_letter_code
_entity_poly.pdbx_strand_id
1 'polypeptide(L)'
;TIDIGVPVGIVAGLVPSTNPTSTVIYKSMICMKAGNPIIFSPHPSAVNCILETVNVVRRAAEGAGAPAGSISCITTPTLEATNALMRHDDTRLILATGGGAMVKAAYSSGTPAIGVGAGNGPAYIHHTADVRLAVKRILDSKTFDNGTICASEQSIVVERRMEGAVTAELKAQGAYLLDDEEHRLLSKFILRPNGTMNPAIVGKSVETVAKLAGLTRVPPTARVLVARETGVGPGYPYSN
;
A
#
# COMPACT_ATOMS: atom_id res chain seq x y z
N THR A 1 -22.83 -20.11 13.54
CA THR A 1 -23.13 -18.98 12.66
C THR A 1 -22.72 -19.35 11.25
N ILE A 2 -23.57 -19.11 10.28
CA ILE A 2 -23.28 -19.33 8.85
C ILE A 2 -23.37 -17.96 8.18
N ASP A 3 -22.30 -17.56 7.52
CA ASP A 3 -22.26 -16.31 6.74
C ASP A 3 -22.52 -16.64 5.27
N ILE A 4 -23.52 -15.99 4.69
CA ILE A 4 -23.92 -16.18 3.29
C ILE A 4 -23.71 -14.86 2.57
N GLY A 5 -22.85 -14.87 1.52
CA GLY A 5 -22.71 -13.73 0.63
C GLY A 5 -23.93 -13.55 -0.25
N VAL A 6 -24.49 -12.35 -0.27
CA VAL A 6 -25.62 -11.98 -1.16
C VAL A 6 -25.19 -10.91 -2.13
N PRO A 7 -25.68 -10.93 -3.40
CA PRO A 7 -25.35 -9.91 -4.38
C PRO A 7 -25.96 -8.55 -3.98
N VAL A 8 -25.19 -7.50 -4.12
CA VAL A 8 -25.63 -6.12 -3.92
C VAL A 8 -25.88 -5.40 -5.26
N GLY A 9 -25.31 -5.91 -6.35
CA GLY A 9 -25.35 -5.32 -7.68
C GLY A 9 -23.96 -5.00 -8.23
N ILE A 10 -23.86 -4.03 -9.13
CA ILE A 10 -22.59 -3.68 -9.77
C ILE A 10 -21.65 -3.03 -8.75
N VAL A 11 -20.41 -3.55 -8.71
CA VAL A 11 -19.33 -3.05 -7.85
C VAL A 11 -18.33 -2.24 -8.67
N ALA A 12 -18.01 -1.03 -8.24
CA ALA A 12 -16.89 -0.26 -8.76
C ALA A 12 -15.60 -0.60 -8.01
N GLY A 13 -14.60 -1.15 -8.70
CA GLY A 13 -13.32 -1.53 -8.10
C GLY A 13 -12.22 -0.54 -8.45
N LEU A 14 -11.81 0.33 -7.54
CA LEU A 14 -10.68 1.24 -7.76
C LEU A 14 -9.36 0.52 -7.44
N VAL A 15 -8.41 0.55 -8.38
CA VAL A 15 -7.18 -0.25 -8.32
C VAL A 15 -5.96 0.67 -8.26
N PRO A 16 -5.07 0.53 -7.24
CA PRO A 16 -3.88 1.34 -7.11
C PRO A 16 -2.74 0.87 -8.02
N SER A 17 -1.67 1.66 -8.09
CA SER A 17 -0.44 1.29 -8.80
C SER A 17 0.52 0.43 -7.97
N THR A 18 0.36 0.40 -6.64
CA THR A 18 1.29 -0.27 -5.72
C THR A 18 1.17 -1.80 -5.70
N ASN A 19 -0.05 -2.31 -5.91
CA ASN A 19 -0.33 -3.76 -5.95
C ASN A 19 -1.50 -4.06 -6.92
N PRO A 20 -1.33 -3.75 -8.21
CA PRO A 20 -2.41 -3.75 -9.18
C PRO A 20 -2.99 -5.14 -9.44
N THR A 21 -2.13 -6.13 -9.66
CA THR A 21 -2.54 -7.50 -9.99
C THR A 21 -3.30 -8.17 -8.85
N SER A 22 -2.73 -8.15 -7.65
CA SER A 22 -3.37 -8.77 -6.47
C SER A 22 -4.71 -8.10 -6.15
N THR A 23 -4.81 -6.78 -6.34
CA THR A 23 -6.07 -6.04 -6.12
C THR A 23 -7.16 -6.47 -7.08
N VAL A 24 -6.85 -6.63 -8.37
CA VAL A 24 -7.80 -7.16 -9.36
C VAL A 24 -8.23 -8.57 -8.99
N ILE A 25 -7.26 -9.45 -8.70
CA ILE A 25 -7.53 -10.86 -8.41
C ILE A 25 -8.47 -10.99 -7.20
N TYR A 26 -8.10 -10.41 -6.05
CA TYR A 26 -8.90 -10.60 -4.84
C TYR A 26 -10.28 -9.95 -4.95
N LYS A 27 -10.39 -8.74 -5.55
CA LYS A 27 -11.68 -8.08 -5.72
C LYS A 27 -12.59 -8.86 -6.68
N SER A 28 -12.04 -9.40 -7.75
CA SER A 28 -12.79 -10.29 -8.64
C SER A 28 -13.30 -11.52 -7.91
N MET A 29 -12.43 -12.17 -7.13
CA MET A 29 -12.80 -13.39 -6.38
C MET A 29 -13.92 -13.15 -5.38
N ILE A 30 -13.82 -12.09 -4.56
CA ILE A 30 -14.87 -11.79 -3.57
C ILE A 30 -16.19 -11.36 -4.21
N CYS A 31 -16.12 -10.59 -5.31
CA CYS A 31 -17.31 -10.17 -6.04
C CYS A 31 -18.00 -11.37 -6.70
N MET A 32 -17.26 -12.19 -7.42
CA MET A 32 -17.82 -13.40 -8.06
C MET A 32 -18.38 -14.38 -7.03
N LYS A 33 -17.66 -14.60 -5.90
CA LYS A 33 -18.17 -15.45 -4.82
C LYS A 33 -19.51 -14.98 -4.25
N ALA A 34 -19.73 -13.64 -4.20
CA ALA A 34 -20.97 -13.05 -3.71
C ALA A 34 -22.00 -12.77 -4.83
N GLY A 35 -21.74 -13.18 -6.08
CA GLY A 35 -22.63 -13.00 -7.21
C GLY A 35 -22.72 -11.55 -7.75
N ASN A 36 -21.67 -10.74 -7.53
CA ASN A 36 -21.63 -9.35 -7.97
C ASN A 36 -20.76 -9.17 -9.21
N PRO A 37 -21.21 -8.52 -10.27
CA PRO A 37 -20.34 -8.04 -11.33
C PRO A 37 -19.48 -6.89 -10.83
N ILE A 38 -18.25 -6.77 -11.40
CA ILE A 38 -17.31 -5.73 -11.03
C ILE A 38 -16.76 -5.00 -12.26
N ILE A 39 -16.69 -3.66 -12.16
CA ILE A 39 -16.05 -2.79 -13.15
C ILE A 39 -14.84 -2.12 -12.48
N PHE A 40 -13.66 -2.37 -13.01
CA PHE A 40 -12.43 -1.78 -12.49
C PHE A 40 -12.15 -0.40 -13.08
N SER A 41 -11.72 0.52 -12.22
CA SER A 41 -11.08 1.78 -12.62
C SER A 41 -9.61 1.70 -12.28
N PRO A 42 -8.70 1.62 -13.28
CA PRO A 42 -7.28 1.41 -13.06
C PRO A 42 -6.57 2.73 -12.73
N HIS A 43 -5.48 2.63 -11.95
CA HIS A 43 -4.55 3.74 -11.79
C HIS A 43 -3.83 4.01 -13.13
N PRO A 44 -3.70 5.27 -13.59
CA PRO A 44 -3.11 5.59 -14.89
C PRO A 44 -1.69 5.03 -15.12
N SER A 45 -0.83 5.00 -14.09
CA SER A 45 0.53 4.47 -14.21
C SER A 45 0.63 2.94 -14.23
N ALA A 46 -0.48 2.22 -14.00
CA ALA A 46 -0.52 0.76 -14.01
C ALA A 46 -1.61 0.21 -14.95
N VAL A 47 -2.13 1.02 -15.86
CA VAL A 47 -3.30 0.67 -16.69
C VAL A 47 -3.08 -0.61 -17.49
N ASN A 48 -1.94 -0.78 -18.15
CA ASN A 48 -1.66 -1.97 -18.97
C ASN A 48 -1.60 -3.25 -18.12
N CYS A 49 -0.96 -3.18 -16.96
CA CYS A 49 -0.85 -4.29 -16.02
C CYS A 49 -2.25 -4.69 -15.49
N ILE A 50 -3.07 -3.70 -15.14
CA ILE A 50 -4.43 -3.92 -14.63
C ILE A 50 -5.33 -4.50 -15.72
N LEU A 51 -5.31 -3.96 -16.93
CA LEU A 51 -6.09 -4.45 -18.06
C LEU A 51 -5.76 -5.91 -18.39
N GLU A 52 -4.46 -6.26 -18.47
CA GLU A 52 -4.08 -7.64 -18.74
C GLU A 52 -4.50 -8.58 -17.61
N THR A 53 -4.34 -8.16 -16.35
CA THR A 53 -4.82 -8.95 -15.21
C THR A 53 -6.33 -9.17 -15.27
N VAL A 54 -7.10 -8.13 -15.57
CA VAL A 54 -8.55 -8.22 -15.74
C VAL A 54 -8.90 -9.19 -16.87
N ASN A 55 -8.20 -9.13 -18.01
CA ASN A 55 -8.42 -10.03 -19.13
C ASN A 55 -8.17 -11.50 -18.77
N VAL A 56 -7.09 -11.78 -18.03
CA VAL A 56 -6.76 -13.13 -17.57
C VAL A 56 -7.85 -13.66 -16.63
N VAL A 57 -8.20 -12.87 -15.61
CA VAL A 57 -9.21 -13.27 -14.61
C VAL A 57 -10.60 -13.41 -15.23
N ARG A 58 -10.97 -12.49 -16.12
CA ARG A 58 -12.26 -12.55 -16.87
C ARG A 58 -12.35 -13.85 -17.68
N ARG A 59 -11.33 -14.17 -18.50
CA ARG A 59 -11.33 -15.41 -19.30
C ARG A 59 -11.45 -16.65 -18.41
N ALA A 60 -10.74 -16.67 -17.26
CA ALA A 60 -10.82 -17.78 -16.33
C ALA A 60 -12.22 -17.92 -15.72
N ALA A 61 -12.85 -16.81 -15.32
CA ALA A 61 -14.18 -16.79 -14.75
C ALA A 61 -15.24 -17.21 -15.78
N GLU A 62 -15.21 -16.65 -17.00
CA GLU A 62 -16.13 -17.01 -18.10
C GLU A 62 -15.96 -18.49 -18.48
N GLY A 63 -14.72 -18.99 -18.56
CA GLY A 63 -14.43 -20.40 -18.80
C GLY A 63 -14.96 -21.36 -17.72
N ALA A 64 -15.12 -20.85 -16.50
CA ALA A 64 -15.71 -21.57 -15.37
C ALA A 64 -17.25 -21.39 -15.26
N GLY A 65 -17.89 -20.67 -16.22
CA GLY A 65 -19.34 -20.49 -16.30
C GLY A 65 -19.85 -19.16 -15.75
N ALA A 66 -18.99 -18.19 -15.42
CA ALA A 66 -19.45 -16.85 -15.08
C ALA A 66 -20.09 -16.17 -16.32
N PRO A 67 -21.15 -15.38 -16.13
CA PRO A 67 -21.74 -14.64 -17.24
C PRO A 67 -20.73 -13.69 -17.91
N ALA A 68 -20.79 -13.57 -19.24
CA ALA A 68 -19.92 -12.66 -19.98
C ALA A 68 -20.11 -11.21 -19.48
N GLY A 69 -18.98 -10.50 -19.31
CA GLY A 69 -18.99 -9.12 -18.83
C GLY A 69 -19.10 -8.96 -17.31
N SER A 70 -19.17 -10.04 -16.54
CA SER A 70 -19.18 -9.97 -15.06
C SER A 70 -17.93 -9.29 -14.48
N ILE A 71 -16.81 -9.32 -15.19
CA ILE A 71 -15.56 -8.64 -14.81
C ILE A 71 -15.14 -7.75 -15.98
N SER A 72 -15.14 -6.43 -15.74
CA SER A 72 -14.86 -5.43 -16.76
C SER A 72 -13.88 -4.37 -16.24
N CYS A 73 -13.34 -3.55 -17.14
CA CYS A 73 -12.39 -2.49 -16.79
C CYS A 73 -12.53 -1.29 -17.70
N ILE A 74 -12.41 -0.08 -17.16
CA ILE A 74 -12.26 1.15 -17.92
C ILE A 74 -10.91 1.10 -18.65
N THR A 75 -10.92 1.23 -19.97
CA THR A 75 -9.71 1.16 -20.79
C THR A 75 -8.94 2.48 -20.86
N THR A 76 -9.64 3.60 -20.68
CA THR A 76 -9.07 4.95 -20.66
C THR A 76 -9.36 5.61 -19.32
N PRO A 77 -8.46 5.44 -18.31
CA PRO A 77 -8.70 5.95 -16.97
C PRO A 77 -8.51 7.47 -16.93
N THR A 78 -9.61 8.18 -16.74
CA THR A 78 -9.63 9.60 -16.41
C THR A 78 -10.33 9.82 -15.08
N LEU A 79 -10.15 10.99 -14.46
CA LEU A 79 -10.86 11.36 -13.24
C LEU A 79 -12.38 11.41 -13.49
N GLU A 80 -12.78 11.90 -14.66
CA GLU A 80 -14.18 11.99 -15.08
C GLU A 80 -14.80 10.60 -15.22
N ALA A 81 -14.11 9.67 -15.89
CA ALA A 81 -14.59 8.30 -16.07
C ALA A 81 -14.71 7.57 -14.72
N THR A 82 -13.72 7.76 -13.83
CA THR A 82 -13.74 7.18 -12.48
C THR A 82 -14.89 7.77 -11.64
N ASN A 83 -15.10 9.08 -11.70
CA ASN A 83 -16.20 9.74 -11.00
C ASN A 83 -17.56 9.32 -11.57
N ALA A 84 -17.68 9.19 -12.89
CA ALA A 84 -18.91 8.69 -13.55
C ALA A 84 -19.23 7.27 -13.09
N LEU A 85 -18.24 6.37 -13.06
CA LEU A 85 -18.42 5.01 -12.53
C LEU A 85 -18.87 5.01 -11.06
N MET A 86 -18.22 5.79 -10.21
CA MET A 86 -18.57 5.85 -8.77
C MET A 86 -19.97 6.37 -8.50
N ARG A 87 -20.48 7.26 -9.36
CA ARG A 87 -21.78 7.93 -9.18
C ARG A 87 -22.89 7.38 -10.07
N HIS A 88 -22.59 6.35 -10.87
CA HIS A 88 -23.59 5.76 -11.76
C HIS A 88 -24.72 5.14 -10.94
N ASP A 89 -25.96 5.31 -11.38
CA ASP A 89 -27.16 4.82 -10.68
C ASP A 89 -27.15 3.30 -10.45
N ASP A 90 -26.52 2.55 -11.35
CA ASP A 90 -26.38 1.09 -11.22
C ASP A 90 -25.22 0.64 -10.35
N THR A 91 -24.30 1.55 -9.98
CA THR A 91 -23.20 1.21 -9.05
C THR A 91 -23.74 1.15 -7.63
N ARG A 92 -23.68 -0.02 -7.02
CA ARG A 92 -24.25 -0.28 -5.69
C ARG A 92 -23.23 -0.29 -4.58
N LEU A 93 -21.96 -0.50 -4.92
CA LEU A 93 -20.86 -0.53 -3.94
C LEU A 93 -19.57 -0.09 -4.61
N ILE A 94 -18.76 0.66 -3.89
CA ILE A 94 -17.40 1.02 -4.30
C ILE A 94 -16.40 0.30 -3.40
N LEU A 95 -15.49 -0.47 -3.99
CA LEU A 95 -14.31 -1.01 -3.31
C LEU A 95 -13.10 -0.16 -3.69
N ALA A 96 -12.79 0.84 -2.87
CA ALA A 96 -11.72 1.79 -3.15
C ALA A 96 -10.42 1.37 -2.48
N THR A 97 -9.38 1.09 -3.26
CA THR A 97 -8.00 0.94 -2.77
C THR A 97 -7.14 1.98 -3.47
N GLY A 98 -6.52 2.87 -2.69
CA GLY A 98 -5.75 3.97 -3.27
C GLY A 98 -5.30 5.01 -2.25
N GLY A 99 -4.75 6.12 -2.71
CA GLY A 99 -4.37 7.22 -1.83
C GLY A 99 -5.57 7.89 -1.15
N GLY A 100 -5.31 8.60 -0.04
CA GLY A 100 -6.36 9.21 0.78
C GLY A 100 -7.34 10.11 0.02
N ALA A 101 -6.88 10.83 -1.01
CA ALA A 101 -7.75 11.66 -1.85
C ALA A 101 -8.78 10.82 -2.62
N MET A 102 -8.37 9.67 -3.18
CA MET A 102 -9.25 8.75 -3.90
C MET A 102 -10.26 8.10 -2.96
N VAL A 103 -9.82 7.67 -1.79
CA VAL A 103 -10.70 7.09 -0.76
C VAL A 103 -11.72 8.12 -0.28
N LYS A 104 -11.30 9.36 -0.05
CA LYS A 104 -12.21 10.46 0.29
C LYS A 104 -13.23 10.73 -0.82
N ALA A 105 -12.80 10.72 -2.08
CA ALA A 105 -13.70 10.88 -3.23
C ALA A 105 -14.74 9.75 -3.30
N ALA A 106 -14.34 8.50 -3.05
CA ALA A 106 -15.25 7.37 -2.99
C ALA A 106 -16.31 7.52 -1.89
N TYR A 107 -15.92 7.88 -0.67
CA TYR A 107 -16.88 8.13 0.42
C TYR A 107 -17.78 9.35 0.18
N SER A 108 -17.32 10.31 -0.63
CA SER A 108 -18.10 11.52 -0.96
C SER A 108 -18.91 11.38 -2.25
N SER A 109 -18.93 10.21 -2.89
CA SER A 109 -19.63 10.00 -4.17
C SER A 109 -21.15 9.93 -4.04
N GLY A 110 -21.65 9.58 -2.86
CA GLY A 110 -23.06 9.26 -2.60
C GLY A 110 -23.39 7.77 -2.71
N THR A 111 -22.48 6.96 -3.27
CA THR A 111 -22.60 5.50 -3.35
C THR A 111 -21.93 4.86 -2.12
N PRO A 112 -22.50 3.78 -1.53
CA PRO A 112 -21.84 3.05 -0.45
C PRO A 112 -20.42 2.65 -0.84
N ALA A 113 -19.44 2.89 0.05
CA ALA A 113 -18.04 2.64 -0.24
C ALA A 113 -17.31 1.98 0.92
N ILE A 114 -16.40 1.06 0.58
CA ILE A 114 -15.40 0.50 1.50
C ILE A 114 -14.04 0.94 0.98
N GLY A 115 -13.40 1.82 1.73
CA GLY A 115 -12.14 2.43 1.33
C GLY A 115 -10.96 1.94 2.16
N VAL A 116 -9.82 1.69 1.47
CA VAL A 116 -8.53 1.37 2.07
C VAL A 116 -7.51 2.36 1.53
N GLY A 117 -6.94 3.17 2.43
CA GLY A 117 -5.91 4.15 2.14
C GLY A 117 -4.49 3.63 2.36
N ALA A 118 -3.54 4.55 2.53
CA ALA A 118 -2.16 4.23 2.88
C ALA A 118 -2.11 3.55 4.27
N GLY A 119 -1.30 2.49 4.36
CA GLY A 119 -1.05 1.83 5.64
C GLY A 119 0.05 2.54 6.42
N ASN A 120 0.00 2.45 7.73
CA ASN A 120 1.06 2.86 8.65
C ASN A 120 1.12 1.83 9.79
N GLY A 121 1.70 0.67 9.50
CA GLY A 121 1.71 -0.48 10.40
C GLY A 121 2.84 -0.41 11.42
N PRO A 122 2.59 -0.29 12.73
CA PRO A 122 3.61 -0.45 13.76
C PRO A 122 3.86 -1.93 14.07
N ALA A 123 5.13 -2.31 14.20
CA ALA A 123 5.53 -3.60 14.72
C ALA A 123 5.98 -3.46 16.18
N TYR A 124 5.24 -4.07 17.10
CA TYR A 124 5.61 -4.08 18.52
C TYR A 124 6.45 -5.30 18.85
N ILE A 125 7.67 -5.08 19.34
CA ILE A 125 8.55 -6.14 19.82
C ILE A 125 8.45 -6.21 21.36
N HIS A 126 7.69 -7.19 21.84
CA HIS A 126 7.55 -7.47 23.27
C HIS A 126 8.83 -8.11 23.84
N HIS A 127 9.11 -7.92 25.13
CA HIS A 127 10.31 -8.45 25.76
C HIS A 127 10.44 -9.99 25.76
N THR A 128 9.35 -10.72 25.52
CA THR A 128 9.39 -12.18 25.40
C THR A 128 9.63 -12.64 23.96
N ALA A 129 9.75 -11.71 23.00
CA ALA A 129 9.99 -12.07 21.61
C ALA A 129 11.43 -12.55 21.39
N ASP A 130 11.60 -13.49 20.45
CA ASP A 130 12.88 -13.75 19.84
C ASP A 130 13.28 -12.53 18.98
N VAL A 131 14.20 -11.72 19.48
CA VAL A 131 14.60 -10.45 18.87
C VAL A 131 15.17 -10.68 17.47
N ARG A 132 16.00 -11.73 17.29
CA ARG A 132 16.61 -12.04 15.99
C ARG A 132 15.56 -12.38 14.94
N LEU A 133 14.62 -13.23 15.30
CA LEU A 133 13.52 -13.64 14.40
C LEU A 133 12.57 -12.48 14.13
N ALA A 134 12.23 -11.68 15.13
CA ALA A 134 11.35 -10.52 14.99
C ALA A 134 11.96 -9.49 14.01
N VAL A 135 13.22 -9.11 14.22
CA VAL A 135 13.95 -8.18 13.34
C VAL A 135 14.04 -8.75 11.91
N LYS A 136 14.37 -10.04 11.78
CA LYS A 136 14.43 -10.68 10.47
C LYS A 136 13.10 -10.55 9.71
N ARG A 137 11.99 -10.87 10.35
CA ARG A 137 10.66 -10.81 9.73
C ARG A 137 10.26 -9.38 9.35
N ILE A 138 10.54 -8.40 10.22
CA ILE A 138 10.28 -6.99 9.95
C ILE A 138 11.10 -6.52 8.74
N LEU A 139 12.39 -6.84 8.70
CA LEU A 139 13.26 -6.45 7.58
C LEU A 139 12.87 -7.14 6.27
N ASP A 140 12.56 -8.42 6.30
CA ASP A 140 12.13 -9.17 5.11
C ASP A 140 10.81 -8.60 4.56
N SER A 141 9.85 -8.28 5.44
CA SER A 141 8.59 -7.63 5.05
C SER A 141 8.81 -6.21 4.52
N LYS A 142 9.58 -5.39 5.25
CA LYS A 142 9.82 -3.99 4.86
C LYS A 142 10.62 -3.85 3.57
N THR A 143 11.55 -4.76 3.29
CA THR A 143 12.37 -4.71 2.07
C THR A 143 11.73 -5.41 0.88
N PHE A 144 10.62 -6.12 1.08
CA PHE A 144 9.83 -6.65 -0.01
C PHE A 144 9.34 -5.51 -0.90
N ASP A 145 9.64 -5.58 -2.19
CA ASP A 145 9.31 -4.55 -3.19
C ASP A 145 9.69 -3.12 -2.75
N ASN A 146 10.83 -2.97 -2.09
CA ASN A 146 11.33 -1.71 -1.52
C ASN A 146 10.29 -0.96 -0.65
N GLY A 147 9.46 -1.71 0.08
CA GLY A 147 8.45 -1.14 0.97
C GLY A 147 7.27 -0.47 0.27
N THR A 148 7.03 -0.79 -1.01
CA THR A 148 5.93 -0.21 -1.79
C THR A 148 4.57 -0.65 -1.28
N ILE A 149 4.47 -1.90 -0.79
CA ILE A 149 3.19 -2.44 -0.32
C ILE A 149 2.73 -1.77 0.97
N CYS A 150 1.46 -1.38 1.01
CA CYS A 150 0.85 -0.69 2.15
C CYS A 150 0.79 -1.52 3.46
N ALA A 151 1.01 -2.83 3.38
CA ALA A 151 1.00 -3.74 4.53
C ALA A 151 2.38 -3.86 5.21
N SER A 152 3.47 -3.29 4.63
CA SER A 152 4.80 -3.35 5.23
C SER A 152 4.87 -2.52 6.52
N GLU A 153 5.69 -2.96 7.46
CA GLU A 153 5.91 -2.26 8.73
C GLU A 153 6.52 -0.89 8.47
N GLN A 154 5.95 0.15 9.09
CA GLN A 154 6.44 1.52 8.97
C GLN A 154 7.22 1.97 10.19
N SER A 155 6.91 1.42 11.35
CA SER A 155 7.61 1.73 12.59
C SER A 155 7.83 0.49 13.45
N ILE A 156 8.87 0.53 14.27
CA ILE A 156 9.15 -0.47 15.29
C ILE A 156 8.96 0.16 16.66
N VAL A 157 8.02 -0.38 17.42
CA VAL A 157 7.78 0.03 18.81
C VAL A 157 8.42 -1.02 19.72
N VAL A 158 9.28 -0.57 20.62
CA VAL A 158 10.04 -1.45 21.49
C VAL A 158 10.11 -0.91 22.92
N GLU A 159 10.06 -1.80 23.90
CA GLU A 159 10.26 -1.42 25.28
C GLU A 159 11.70 -0.87 25.46
N ARG A 160 11.86 0.21 26.23
CA ARG A 160 13.16 0.88 26.45
C ARG A 160 14.29 -0.09 26.83
N ARG A 161 13.98 -1.10 27.65
CA ARG A 161 14.95 -2.13 28.07
C ARG A 161 15.44 -3.02 26.93
N MET A 162 14.70 -3.11 25.85
CA MET A 162 15.01 -3.93 24.67
C MET A 162 15.69 -3.13 23.55
N GLU A 163 15.70 -1.81 23.64
CA GLU A 163 16.19 -0.91 22.58
C GLU A 163 17.62 -1.27 22.14
N GLY A 164 18.51 -1.52 23.08
CA GLY A 164 19.91 -1.89 22.78
C GLY A 164 20.01 -3.19 21.98
N ALA A 165 19.30 -4.23 22.41
CA ALA A 165 19.31 -5.53 21.74
C ALA A 165 18.69 -5.46 20.34
N VAL A 166 17.54 -4.79 20.20
CA VAL A 166 16.87 -4.61 18.91
C VAL A 166 17.72 -3.76 17.96
N THR A 167 18.33 -2.68 18.44
CA THR A 167 19.22 -1.84 17.64
C THR A 167 20.45 -2.60 17.15
N ALA A 168 21.07 -3.41 18.01
CA ALA A 168 22.22 -4.23 17.64
C ALA A 168 21.83 -5.25 16.55
N GLU A 169 20.69 -5.91 16.71
CA GLU A 169 20.21 -6.90 15.77
C GLU A 169 19.79 -6.26 14.41
N LEU A 170 19.15 -5.08 14.43
CA LEU A 170 18.84 -4.31 13.22
C LEU A 170 20.11 -4.04 12.41
N LYS A 171 21.18 -3.57 13.05
CA LYS A 171 22.50 -3.34 12.41
C LYS A 171 23.09 -4.63 11.87
N ALA A 172 23.06 -5.71 12.65
CA ALA A 172 23.59 -7.00 12.23
C ALA A 172 22.89 -7.58 10.99
N GLN A 173 21.62 -7.25 10.82
CA GLN A 173 20.81 -7.70 9.66
C GLN A 173 20.74 -6.67 8.53
N GLY A 174 21.56 -5.61 8.55
CA GLY A 174 21.74 -4.68 7.43
C GLY A 174 20.87 -3.42 7.49
N ALA A 175 20.26 -3.09 8.61
CA ALA A 175 19.64 -1.79 8.80
C ALA A 175 20.71 -0.71 9.05
N TYR A 176 20.55 0.44 8.40
CA TYR A 176 21.36 1.63 8.63
C TYR A 176 20.59 2.62 9.49
N LEU A 177 21.11 2.90 10.68
CA LEU A 177 20.52 3.88 11.60
C LEU A 177 21.06 5.25 11.26
N LEU A 178 20.15 6.16 10.93
CA LEU A 178 20.49 7.56 10.65
C LEU A 178 21.01 8.27 11.91
N ASP A 179 22.01 9.10 11.75
CA ASP A 179 22.36 10.08 12.77
C ASP A 179 21.51 11.36 12.65
N ASP A 180 21.72 12.34 13.54
CA ASP A 180 20.90 13.54 13.62
C ASP A 180 21.00 14.42 12.37
N GLU A 181 22.14 14.43 11.68
CA GLU A 181 22.30 15.17 10.44
C GLU A 181 21.57 14.48 9.28
N GLU A 182 21.78 13.19 9.12
CA GLU A 182 21.12 12.36 8.12
C GLU A 182 19.61 12.33 8.32
N HIS A 183 19.16 12.24 9.58
CA HIS A 183 17.76 12.37 9.95
C HIS A 183 17.16 13.68 9.43
N ARG A 184 17.83 14.82 9.67
CA ARG A 184 17.37 16.13 9.18
C ARG A 184 17.39 16.26 7.67
N LEU A 185 18.38 15.69 7.00
CA LEU A 185 18.46 15.72 5.53
C LEU A 185 17.34 14.90 4.92
N LEU A 186 17.16 13.67 5.37
CA LEU A 186 16.13 12.78 4.84
C LEU A 186 14.73 13.30 5.16
N SER A 187 14.47 13.81 6.37
CA SER A 187 13.16 14.33 6.78
C SER A 187 12.64 15.45 5.86
N LYS A 188 13.54 16.30 5.36
CA LYS A 188 13.19 17.35 4.41
C LYS A 188 12.87 16.84 3.02
N PHE A 189 13.31 15.63 2.70
CA PHE A 189 13.18 15.06 1.36
C PHE A 189 12.01 14.07 1.24
N ILE A 190 11.69 13.31 2.30
CA ILE A 190 10.65 12.28 2.25
C ILE A 190 9.23 12.84 2.15
N LEU A 191 9.00 14.05 2.64
CA LEU A 191 7.72 14.74 2.52
C LEU A 191 7.81 15.94 1.58
N ARG A 192 6.73 16.19 0.86
CA ARG A 192 6.50 17.44 0.13
C ARG A 192 6.08 18.55 1.11
N PRO A 193 6.17 19.83 0.70
CA PRO A 193 5.72 20.95 1.55
C PRO A 193 4.26 20.87 2.02
N ASN A 194 3.41 20.15 1.27
CA ASN A 194 1.99 19.92 1.64
C ASN A 194 1.80 18.72 2.59
N GLY A 195 2.87 18.14 3.12
CA GLY A 195 2.83 17.01 4.05
C GLY A 195 2.57 15.63 3.41
N THR A 196 2.47 15.56 2.08
CA THR A 196 2.33 14.27 1.39
C THR A 196 3.69 13.63 1.10
N MET A 197 3.73 12.30 1.05
CA MET A 197 4.95 11.57 0.69
C MET A 197 5.50 12.01 -0.68
N ASN A 198 6.82 12.13 -0.76
CA ASN A 198 7.50 12.43 -2.02
C ASN A 198 7.47 11.19 -2.94
N PRO A 199 6.78 11.25 -4.10
CA PRO A 199 6.68 10.09 -4.99
C PRO A 199 8.01 9.66 -5.61
N ALA A 200 9.05 10.50 -5.55
CA ALA A 200 10.37 10.16 -6.08
C ALA A 200 11.06 9.02 -5.31
N ILE A 201 10.63 8.74 -4.07
CA ILE A 201 11.21 7.66 -3.24
C ILE A 201 10.41 6.37 -3.28
N VAL A 202 9.17 6.39 -3.75
CA VAL A 202 8.29 5.21 -3.73
C VAL A 202 8.87 4.08 -4.57
N GLY A 203 9.05 2.91 -3.97
CA GLY A 203 9.60 1.72 -4.60
C GLY A 203 11.09 1.82 -4.97
N LYS A 204 11.81 2.83 -4.47
CA LYS A 204 13.24 3.00 -4.74
C LYS A 204 14.12 2.24 -3.74
N SER A 205 15.27 1.79 -4.23
CA SER A 205 16.27 1.18 -3.36
C SER A 205 16.83 2.17 -2.34
N VAL A 206 17.37 1.66 -1.22
CA VAL A 206 18.06 2.46 -0.21
C VAL A 206 19.15 3.34 -0.82
N GLU A 207 19.95 2.79 -1.75
CA GLU A 207 20.99 3.53 -2.46
C GLU A 207 20.42 4.74 -3.22
N THR A 208 19.32 4.54 -3.94
CA THR A 208 18.65 5.63 -4.67
C THR A 208 18.10 6.68 -3.73
N VAL A 209 17.43 6.28 -2.65
CA VAL A 209 16.89 7.21 -1.65
C VAL A 209 18.01 7.99 -0.97
N ALA A 210 19.08 7.32 -0.57
CA ALA A 210 20.25 7.96 0.03
C ALA A 210 20.88 9.01 -0.89
N LYS A 211 21.08 8.65 -2.16
CA LYS A 211 21.63 9.57 -3.18
C LYS A 211 20.74 10.81 -3.38
N LEU A 212 19.44 10.60 -3.51
CA LEU A 212 18.49 11.70 -3.73
C LEU A 212 18.39 12.63 -2.50
N ALA A 213 18.52 12.09 -1.30
CA ALA A 213 18.48 12.85 -0.04
C ALA A 213 19.84 13.44 0.35
N GLY A 214 20.93 13.16 -0.41
CA GLY A 214 22.28 13.65 -0.11
C GLY A 214 22.98 12.93 1.04
N LEU A 215 22.57 11.69 1.36
CA LEU A 215 23.22 10.87 2.40
C LEU A 215 24.47 10.20 1.80
N THR A 216 25.65 10.59 2.27
CA THR A 216 26.92 10.13 1.69
C THR A 216 27.56 8.97 2.44
N ARG A 217 27.08 8.64 3.66
CA ARG A 217 27.68 7.63 4.54
C ARG A 217 26.96 6.28 4.54
N VAL A 218 25.82 6.19 3.84
CA VAL A 218 25.04 4.95 3.76
C VAL A 218 25.79 3.90 2.95
N PRO A 219 26.13 2.74 3.53
CA PRO A 219 26.88 1.71 2.84
C PRO A 219 26.01 1.02 1.78
N PRO A 220 26.60 0.53 0.67
CA PRO A 220 25.86 -0.20 -0.38
C PRO A 220 25.14 -1.46 0.12
N THR A 221 25.57 -2.00 1.27
CA THR A 221 24.97 -3.18 1.89
C THR A 221 23.75 -2.87 2.74
N ALA A 222 23.39 -1.60 2.92
CA ALA A 222 22.22 -1.20 3.71
C ALA A 222 20.93 -1.67 3.02
N ARG A 223 20.12 -2.40 3.78
CA ARG A 223 18.82 -2.93 3.32
C ARG A 223 17.67 -1.96 3.58
N VAL A 224 17.78 -1.16 4.64
CA VAL A 224 16.74 -0.21 5.08
C VAL A 224 17.38 0.95 5.84
N LEU A 225 16.80 2.13 5.73
CA LEU A 225 17.13 3.29 6.56
C LEU A 225 16.20 3.34 7.78
N VAL A 226 16.76 3.53 8.95
CA VAL A 226 16.01 3.59 10.21
C VAL A 226 16.27 4.93 10.89
N ALA A 227 15.22 5.69 11.12
CA ALA A 227 15.24 6.91 11.93
C ALA A 227 14.75 6.64 13.35
N ARG A 228 15.30 7.32 14.34
CA ARG A 228 14.74 7.35 15.69
C ARG A 228 13.75 8.49 15.78
N GLU A 229 12.56 8.18 16.27
CA GLU A 229 11.51 9.16 16.52
C GLU A 229 11.02 9.11 17.97
N THR A 230 10.56 10.25 18.46
CA THR A 230 10.03 10.41 19.82
C THR A 230 8.52 10.64 19.82
N GLY A 231 7.89 10.73 18.66
CA GLY A 231 6.47 10.97 18.50
C GLY A 231 5.93 10.50 17.16
N VAL A 232 4.66 10.73 16.91
CA VAL A 232 3.94 10.32 15.72
C VAL A 232 3.03 11.45 15.20
N GLY A 233 2.66 11.38 13.93
CA GLY A 233 1.74 12.33 13.31
C GLY A 233 2.41 13.60 12.78
N PRO A 234 1.68 14.70 12.61
CA PRO A 234 2.20 15.94 12.06
C PRO A 234 3.43 16.45 12.81
N GLY A 235 4.51 16.73 12.09
CA GLY A 235 5.80 17.11 12.66
C GLY A 235 6.80 15.97 12.85
N TYR A 236 6.36 14.72 12.63
CA TYR A 236 7.20 13.52 12.69
C TYR A 236 7.20 12.82 11.33
N PRO A 237 8.04 13.27 10.37
CA PRO A 237 7.96 12.86 8.97
C PRO A 237 8.16 11.37 8.73
N TYR A 238 8.87 10.67 9.63
CA TYR A 238 9.09 9.21 9.52
C TYR A 238 7.94 8.37 10.05
N SER A 239 6.96 8.99 10.69
CA SER A 239 5.79 8.30 11.25
C SER A 239 4.59 8.29 10.28
N ASN A 240 4.76 8.79 9.05
CA ASN A 240 3.66 8.96 8.09
C ASN A 240 3.67 7.88 7.01
#